data_dddae9baa00b977d8ff5cff7875258f4
#
_entry.id   dddae9baa00b977d8ff5cff7875258f4
#
_cell.length_a   1.000
_cell.length_b   1.000
_cell.length_c   1.000
_cell.angle_alpha   90.00
_cell.angle_beta   90.00
_cell.angle_gamma   90.00
#
_symmetry.space_group_name_H-M   'P 1'
#
loop_
_entity.id
_entity.type
_entity.pdbx_description
1 polymer ?
#
loop_
_entity_poly.entity_id
_entity_poly.type
_entity_poly.pdbx_seq_one_letter_code
_entity_poly.pdbx_strand_id
1 'polypeptide(L)'
;WNGYDKMLERIETSGVWYGFFTDIEEGMLYKYAIEAENGETYYKADPYAVKSELRPGTASVTKDISNNYKWGDKAWISARSKNSTLTEPMNIYEIHIGSWKIHDDGSFYTYRELADELVPYVKKMGYTHIELMPITEYPFDGSWGYQVTGFFSATTRYGESEDLKYLIDKCHKNHIGIIMDWVPAHFPKDAHGLYEFDGSSCYEYSDPKKREHKQWGTHVFDYAKPEVQSFLISSAM
;
A
#
# COMPACT_ATOMS: atom_id res chain seq x y z
N TRP A 1 11.31 15.78 -14.77
CA TRP A 1 11.72 15.83 -13.37
C TRP A 1 13.01 16.65 -13.22
N ASN A 2 13.07 17.54 -12.20
CA ASN A 2 14.29 18.26 -11.85
C ASN A 2 14.74 17.78 -10.45
N GLY A 3 15.79 17.00 -10.41
CA GLY A 3 16.33 16.41 -9.17
C GLY A 3 17.13 17.38 -8.30
N TYR A 4 17.34 18.62 -8.74
CA TYR A 4 18.21 19.57 -8.05
C TYR A 4 17.47 20.73 -7.38
N ASP A 5 16.17 20.85 -7.57
CA ASP A 5 15.39 21.97 -7.01
C ASP A 5 15.19 21.87 -5.50
N LYS A 6 15.07 20.64 -4.98
CA LYS A 6 14.75 20.36 -3.58
C LYS A 6 15.73 19.32 -3.03
N MET A 7 16.90 19.81 -2.64
CA MET A 7 17.96 18.94 -2.12
C MET A 7 17.67 18.55 -0.67
N LEU A 8 17.85 17.26 -0.37
CA LEU A 8 17.86 16.75 0.99
C LEU A 8 19.30 16.79 1.55
N GLU A 9 19.43 17.00 2.84
CA GLU A 9 20.69 16.99 3.57
C GLU A 9 20.81 15.70 4.39
N ARG A 10 22.01 15.16 4.44
CA ARG A 10 22.27 13.95 5.22
C ARG A 10 22.50 14.28 6.69
N ILE A 11 21.88 13.51 7.58
CA ILE A 11 22.15 13.59 9.01
C ILE A 11 23.37 12.75 9.34
N GLU A 12 24.54 13.38 9.38
CA GLU A 12 25.83 12.75 9.72
C GLU A 12 26.05 11.41 8.98
N THR A 13 26.30 10.32 9.71
CA THR A 13 26.51 8.97 9.18
C THR A 13 25.29 8.07 9.32
N SER A 14 24.13 8.62 9.70
CA SER A 14 22.92 7.84 10.02
C SER A 14 22.28 7.15 8.82
N GLY A 15 22.58 7.57 7.58
CA GLY A 15 21.87 7.14 6.38
C GLY A 15 20.49 7.82 6.19
N VAL A 16 20.09 8.70 7.12
CA VAL A 16 18.85 9.47 7.04
C VAL A 16 19.11 10.79 6.32
N TRP A 17 18.21 11.16 5.42
CA TRP A 17 18.22 12.40 4.68
C TRP A 17 16.98 13.20 5.05
N TYR A 18 17.10 14.53 5.15
CA TYR A 18 15.99 15.39 5.50
C TYR A 18 16.00 16.68 4.69
N GLY A 19 14.84 17.32 4.60
CA GLY A 19 14.67 18.64 4.01
C GLY A 19 13.33 19.22 4.41
N PHE A 20 13.23 20.53 4.43
CA PHE A 20 12.00 21.24 4.70
C PHE A 20 11.72 22.23 3.57
N PHE A 21 10.55 22.12 2.98
CA PHE A 21 10.12 22.90 1.82
C PHE A 21 8.75 23.52 2.09
N THR A 22 8.64 24.83 1.92
CA THR A 22 7.41 25.59 2.23
C THR A 22 6.42 25.66 1.06
N ASP A 23 6.86 25.28 -0.13
CA ASP A 23 6.13 25.38 -1.39
C ASP A 23 5.55 24.01 -1.84
N ILE A 24 5.33 23.10 -0.89
CA ILE A 24 4.69 21.81 -1.16
C ILE A 24 3.20 21.92 -0.85
N GLU A 25 2.39 21.68 -1.88
CA GLU A 25 0.93 21.62 -1.79
C GLU A 25 0.44 20.17 -1.86
N GLU A 26 -0.77 19.91 -1.39
CA GLU A 26 -1.39 18.59 -1.53
C GLU A 26 -1.68 18.28 -3.02
N GLY A 27 -1.42 17.04 -3.42
CA GLY A 27 -1.64 16.57 -4.79
C GLY A 27 -0.46 16.77 -5.74
N MET A 28 0.68 17.30 -5.28
CA MET A 28 1.87 17.41 -6.11
C MET A 28 2.52 16.04 -6.32
N LEU A 29 2.97 15.79 -7.54
CA LEU A 29 3.75 14.59 -7.87
C LEU A 29 5.22 14.79 -7.51
N TYR A 30 5.81 13.78 -6.88
CA TYR A 30 7.24 13.81 -6.55
C TYR A 30 7.92 12.46 -6.67
N LYS A 31 9.23 12.48 -6.84
CA LYS A 31 10.13 11.33 -6.74
C LYS A 31 11.41 11.76 -6.04
N TYR A 32 12.09 10.81 -5.44
CA TYR A 32 13.48 10.99 -5.02
C TYR A 32 14.41 10.78 -6.22
N ALA A 33 15.30 11.73 -6.46
CA ALA A 33 16.45 11.57 -7.35
C ALA A 33 17.64 11.18 -6.49
N ILE A 34 18.10 9.95 -6.61
CA ILE A 34 19.18 9.39 -5.79
C ILE A 34 20.44 9.26 -6.65
N GLU A 35 21.46 10.03 -6.34
CA GLU A 35 22.79 9.86 -6.94
C GLU A 35 23.50 8.70 -6.24
N ALA A 36 23.65 7.58 -6.94
CA ALA A 36 24.26 6.38 -6.41
C ALA A 36 25.79 6.43 -6.50
N GLU A 37 26.46 5.53 -5.77
CA GLU A 37 27.92 5.42 -5.75
C GLU A 37 28.53 5.13 -7.13
N ASN A 38 27.78 4.49 -8.02
CA ASN A 38 28.20 4.23 -9.40
C ASN A 38 28.10 5.46 -10.32
N GLY A 39 27.65 6.61 -9.83
CA GLY A 39 27.48 7.85 -10.57
C GLY A 39 26.20 7.93 -11.39
N GLU A 40 25.30 6.95 -11.30
CA GLU A 40 23.98 6.98 -11.92
C GLU A 40 22.96 7.66 -11.01
N THR A 41 21.92 8.26 -11.62
CA THR A 41 20.80 8.86 -10.88
C THR A 41 19.57 8.00 -11.05
N TYR A 42 19.02 7.53 -9.94
CA TYR A 42 17.78 6.73 -9.89
C TYR A 42 16.61 7.60 -9.45
N TYR A 43 15.49 7.53 -10.17
CA TYR A 43 14.24 8.22 -9.81
C TYR A 43 13.30 7.23 -9.13
N LYS A 44 13.18 7.33 -7.82
CA LYS A 44 12.41 6.41 -6.96
C LYS A 44 11.15 7.06 -6.44
N ALA A 45 10.05 6.29 -6.38
CA ALA A 45 8.91 6.66 -5.56
C ALA A 45 9.31 6.65 -4.08
N ASP A 46 8.61 7.43 -3.28
CA ASP A 46 8.81 7.43 -1.83
C ASP A 46 8.28 6.11 -1.24
N PRO A 47 9.12 5.31 -0.59
CA PRO A 47 8.70 4.04 0.02
C PRO A 47 7.61 4.21 1.10
N TYR A 48 7.52 5.39 1.73
CA TYR A 48 6.57 5.71 2.79
C TYR A 48 5.39 6.57 2.30
N ALA A 49 5.27 6.80 1.00
CA ALA A 49 4.17 7.57 0.46
C ALA A 49 2.80 6.95 0.80
N VAL A 50 1.91 7.77 1.32
CA VAL A 50 0.53 7.37 1.64
C VAL A 50 -0.43 7.49 0.47
N LYS A 51 0.05 8.03 -0.65
CA LYS A 51 -0.68 8.11 -1.92
C LYS A 51 0.27 7.96 -3.10
N SER A 52 -0.11 7.11 -4.04
CA SER A 52 0.60 6.89 -5.31
C SER A 52 -0.14 7.54 -6.47
N GLU A 53 0.60 7.92 -7.50
CA GLU A 53 0.02 8.36 -8.77
C GLU A 53 -0.77 7.21 -9.41
N LEU A 54 -1.90 7.53 -10.04
CA LEU A 54 -2.66 6.53 -10.81
C LEU A 54 -1.81 6.06 -12.00
N ARG A 55 -1.74 4.76 -12.17
CA ARG A 55 -1.03 4.16 -13.30
C ARG A 55 -1.55 4.66 -14.67
N PRO A 56 -0.69 4.78 -15.68
CA PRO A 56 0.68 4.26 -15.77
C PRO A 56 1.72 5.14 -15.06
N GLY A 57 1.31 6.19 -14.34
CA GLY A 57 2.19 7.00 -13.53
C GLY A 57 2.88 6.19 -12.43
N THR A 58 4.06 6.65 -11.99
CA THR A 58 4.92 5.94 -11.02
C THR A 58 5.47 6.86 -9.95
N ALA A 59 4.87 8.03 -9.80
CA ALA A 59 5.27 8.99 -8.77
C ALA A 59 4.52 8.76 -7.45
N SER A 60 5.06 9.31 -6.40
CA SER A 60 4.34 9.54 -5.16
C SER A 60 3.56 10.84 -5.23
N VAL A 61 2.49 10.94 -4.47
CA VAL A 61 1.64 12.14 -4.41
C VAL A 61 1.67 12.69 -2.99
N THR A 62 1.95 13.99 -2.87
CA THR A 62 1.88 14.67 -1.56
C THR A 62 0.45 14.64 -1.03
N LYS A 63 0.28 14.24 0.22
CA LYS A 63 -1.02 14.15 0.87
C LYS A 63 -0.95 14.59 2.33
N ASP A 64 -1.93 15.36 2.76
CA ASP A 64 -2.13 15.62 4.18
C ASP A 64 -2.52 14.33 4.90
N ILE A 65 -1.70 13.92 5.86
CA ILE A 65 -1.93 12.73 6.69
C ILE A 65 -2.80 13.01 7.92
N SER A 66 -3.23 14.26 8.12
CA SER A 66 -4.18 14.56 9.20
C SER A 66 -5.45 13.72 8.99
N ASN A 67 -5.78 12.90 9.98
CA ASN A 67 -6.90 11.98 9.88
C ASN A 67 -8.24 12.73 10.08
N ASN A 68 -8.77 13.29 8.99
CA ASN A 68 -10.04 14.02 8.98
C ASN A 68 -11.27 13.13 8.72
N TYR A 69 -11.09 11.81 8.52
CA TYR A 69 -12.21 10.90 8.28
C TYR A 69 -13.05 10.71 9.55
N LYS A 70 -14.35 10.93 9.43
CA LYS A 70 -15.29 10.78 10.55
C LYS A 70 -15.90 9.38 10.57
N TRP A 71 -15.26 8.49 11.32
CA TRP A 71 -15.73 7.12 11.52
C TRP A 71 -17.11 7.06 12.19
N GLY A 72 -17.99 6.26 11.62
CA GLY A 72 -19.33 6.00 12.17
C GLY A 72 -19.47 4.64 12.87
N ASP A 73 -18.38 3.95 13.12
CA ASP A 73 -18.29 2.54 13.53
C ASP A 73 -18.09 2.32 15.04
N LYS A 74 -18.35 3.31 15.88
CA LYS A 74 -18.15 3.22 17.34
C LYS A 74 -18.80 1.98 17.98
N ALA A 75 -19.99 1.59 17.49
CA ALA A 75 -20.70 0.41 17.98
C ALA A 75 -19.93 -0.88 17.67
N TRP A 76 -19.37 -0.99 16.45
CA TRP A 76 -18.53 -2.09 16.04
C TRP A 76 -17.28 -2.20 16.89
N ILE A 77 -16.53 -1.10 17.06
CA ILE A 77 -15.29 -1.08 17.87
C ILE A 77 -15.59 -1.48 19.32
N SER A 78 -16.70 -0.98 19.91
CA SER A 78 -17.11 -1.35 21.27
C SER A 78 -17.52 -2.83 21.38
N ALA A 79 -18.19 -3.39 20.38
CA ALA A 79 -18.57 -4.81 20.35
C ALA A 79 -17.32 -5.69 20.22
N ARG A 80 -16.41 -5.35 19.27
CA ARG A 80 -15.17 -6.08 19.03
C ARG A 80 -14.30 -6.17 20.28
N SER A 81 -14.23 -5.12 21.09
CA SER A 81 -13.44 -5.12 22.34
C SER A 81 -13.97 -6.07 23.42
N LYS A 82 -15.25 -6.45 23.34
CA LYS A 82 -15.93 -7.33 24.32
C LYS A 82 -16.01 -8.78 23.87
N ASN A 83 -15.99 -9.02 22.56
CA ASN A 83 -16.10 -10.35 21.98
C ASN A 83 -14.73 -10.94 21.72
N SER A 84 -14.59 -12.25 21.98
CA SER A 84 -13.37 -12.97 21.66
C SER A 84 -13.46 -13.50 20.23
N THR A 85 -12.56 -13.08 19.36
CA THR A 85 -12.44 -13.62 17.99
C THR A 85 -12.10 -15.12 17.98
N LEU A 86 -11.62 -15.68 19.11
CA LEU A 86 -11.27 -17.09 19.24
C LEU A 86 -12.49 -17.98 19.52
N THR A 87 -13.61 -17.40 19.94
CA THR A 87 -14.82 -18.17 20.36
C THR A 87 -16.05 -17.87 19.50
N GLU A 88 -16.03 -16.80 18.70
CA GLU A 88 -17.13 -16.47 17.80
C GLU A 88 -16.99 -17.17 16.46
N PRO A 89 -18.10 -17.61 15.84
CA PRO A 89 -18.07 -18.16 14.50
C PRO A 89 -17.57 -17.14 13.49
N MET A 90 -16.67 -17.57 12.61
CA MET A 90 -16.12 -16.72 11.55
C MET A 90 -16.37 -17.38 10.20
N ASN A 91 -16.99 -16.62 9.29
CA ASN A 91 -17.21 -17.00 7.89
C ASN A 91 -16.68 -15.87 7.01
N ILE A 92 -15.60 -16.15 6.26
CA ILE A 92 -14.82 -15.14 5.52
C ILE A 92 -15.16 -15.24 4.04
N TYR A 93 -15.39 -14.09 3.42
CA TYR A 93 -15.53 -13.95 1.97
C TYR A 93 -14.31 -13.21 1.43
N GLU A 94 -13.39 -13.95 0.82
CA GLU A 94 -12.19 -13.39 0.18
C GLU A 94 -12.54 -12.88 -1.21
N ILE A 95 -12.04 -11.67 -1.55
CA ILE A 95 -12.24 -11.06 -2.85
C ILE A 95 -10.98 -10.36 -3.37
N HIS A 96 -10.81 -10.40 -4.69
CA HIS A 96 -9.99 -9.46 -5.43
C HIS A 96 -10.87 -8.35 -6.00
N ILE A 97 -10.69 -7.12 -5.56
CA ILE A 97 -11.55 -5.98 -5.92
C ILE A 97 -11.66 -5.81 -7.44
N GLY A 98 -10.53 -5.84 -8.14
CA GLY A 98 -10.45 -5.60 -9.58
C GLY A 98 -11.10 -6.67 -10.46
N SER A 99 -11.53 -7.81 -9.91
CA SER A 99 -12.18 -8.89 -10.66
C SER A 99 -13.51 -9.37 -10.07
N TRP A 100 -13.92 -8.83 -8.90
CA TRP A 100 -15.20 -9.21 -8.30
C TRP A 100 -16.37 -8.76 -9.16
N LYS A 101 -16.34 -7.51 -9.63
CA LYS A 101 -17.21 -6.95 -10.67
C LYS A 101 -16.45 -5.93 -11.52
N ILE A 102 -16.82 -5.82 -12.76
CA ILE A 102 -16.28 -4.88 -13.74
C ILE A 102 -17.47 -4.24 -14.43
N HIS A 103 -17.39 -2.95 -14.75
CA HIS A 103 -18.40 -2.25 -15.56
C HIS A 103 -18.39 -2.75 -17.00
N ASP A 104 -19.47 -2.53 -17.75
CA ASP A 104 -19.61 -2.98 -19.14
C ASP A 104 -18.55 -2.37 -20.08
N ASP A 105 -17.98 -1.22 -19.71
CA ASP A 105 -16.89 -0.56 -20.44
C ASP A 105 -15.49 -1.08 -20.05
N GLY A 106 -15.41 -2.04 -19.12
CA GLY A 106 -14.18 -2.64 -18.61
C GLY A 106 -13.51 -1.87 -17.47
N SER A 107 -14.08 -0.76 -17.00
CA SER A 107 -13.56 -0.04 -15.84
C SER A 107 -13.82 -0.78 -14.53
N PHE A 108 -12.97 -0.54 -13.54
CA PHE A 108 -13.12 -1.13 -12.20
C PHE A 108 -14.22 -0.44 -11.40
N TYR A 109 -14.85 -1.21 -10.51
CA TYR A 109 -15.68 -0.64 -9.45
C TYR A 109 -14.82 0.18 -8.49
N THR A 110 -15.31 1.36 -8.13
CA THR A 110 -14.70 2.17 -7.09
C THR A 110 -14.95 1.58 -5.70
N TYR A 111 -14.17 1.97 -4.70
CA TYR A 111 -14.41 1.57 -3.30
C TYR A 111 -15.83 1.92 -2.83
N ARG A 112 -16.40 3.04 -3.30
CA ARG A 112 -17.77 3.44 -2.95
C ARG A 112 -18.83 2.57 -3.60
N GLU A 113 -18.73 2.33 -4.90
CA GLU A 113 -19.63 1.43 -5.63
C GLU A 113 -19.57 0.01 -5.05
N LEU A 114 -18.33 -0.45 -4.76
CA LEU A 114 -18.13 -1.73 -4.11
C LEU A 114 -18.84 -1.79 -2.75
N ALA A 115 -18.75 -0.71 -1.94
CA ALA A 115 -19.44 -0.65 -0.66
C ALA A 115 -20.96 -0.75 -0.79
N ASP A 116 -21.52 -0.22 -1.88
CA ASP A 116 -22.97 -0.25 -2.12
C ASP A 116 -23.49 -1.60 -2.59
N GLU A 117 -22.67 -2.39 -3.26
CA GLU A 117 -23.06 -3.69 -3.78
C GLU A 117 -22.55 -4.88 -2.96
N LEU A 118 -21.29 -4.86 -2.56
CA LEU A 118 -20.64 -5.96 -1.84
C LEU A 118 -21.22 -6.13 -0.43
N VAL A 119 -21.43 -5.03 0.31
CA VAL A 119 -21.90 -5.12 1.69
C VAL A 119 -23.27 -5.79 1.80
N PRO A 120 -24.29 -5.39 0.99
CA PRO A 120 -25.58 -6.10 0.98
C PRO A 120 -25.46 -7.58 0.55
N TYR A 121 -24.60 -7.88 -0.42
CA TYR A 121 -24.36 -9.23 -0.89
C TYR A 121 -23.80 -10.13 0.23
N VAL A 122 -22.70 -9.70 0.85
CA VAL A 122 -22.02 -10.43 1.93
C VAL A 122 -22.97 -10.67 3.12
N LYS A 123 -23.76 -9.64 3.48
CA LYS A 123 -24.75 -9.73 4.55
C LYS A 123 -25.87 -10.75 4.20
N LYS A 124 -26.38 -10.71 2.97
CA LYS A 124 -27.40 -11.65 2.49
C LYS A 124 -26.92 -13.10 2.50
N MET A 125 -25.63 -13.31 2.17
CA MET A 125 -25.00 -14.64 2.12
C MET A 125 -24.59 -15.16 3.51
N GLY A 126 -24.64 -14.32 4.56
CA GLY A 126 -24.34 -14.71 5.94
C GLY A 126 -22.85 -14.76 6.27
N TYR A 127 -22.01 -14.07 5.50
CA TYR A 127 -20.60 -13.92 5.85
C TYR A 127 -20.41 -12.90 6.98
N THR A 128 -19.43 -13.15 7.84
CA THR A 128 -19.10 -12.29 8.98
C THR A 128 -17.95 -11.33 8.67
N HIS A 129 -17.08 -11.70 7.74
CA HIS A 129 -15.89 -10.93 7.35
C HIS A 129 -15.74 -10.92 5.84
N ILE A 130 -15.12 -9.84 5.35
CA ILE A 130 -14.57 -9.74 4.00
C ILE A 130 -13.05 -9.70 4.14
N GLU A 131 -12.36 -10.55 3.40
CA GLU A 131 -10.92 -10.49 3.21
C GLU A 131 -10.64 -9.84 1.86
N LEU A 132 -9.95 -8.70 1.89
CA LEU A 132 -9.50 -8.01 0.69
C LEU A 132 -8.11 -8.53 0.33
N MET A 133 -7.98 -9.20 -0.81
CA MET A 133 -6.66 -9.46 -1.40
C MET A 133 -5.89 -8.15 -1.51
N PRO A 134 -4.54 -8.16 -1.65
CA PRO A 134 -3.73 -6.98 -1.40
C PRO A 134 -4.24 -5.72 -2.09
N ILE A 135 -4.46 -4.68 -1.31
CA ILE A 135 -4.95 -3.37 -1.76
C ILE A 135 -3.89 -2.27 -1.69
N THR A 136 -2.67 -2.60 -1.32
CA THR A 136 -1.51 -1.70 -1.43
C THR A 136 -1.18 -1.45 -2.89
N GLU A 137 -0.53 -0.31 -3.21
CA GLU A 137 -0.25 0.05 -4.61
C GLU A 137 0.72 -0.92 -5.28
N TYR A 138 0.40 -1.30 -6.51
CA TYR A 138 1.16 -2.27 -7.31
C TYR A 138 1.08 -1.93 -8.81
N PRO A 139 2.12 -2.21 -9.64
CA PRO A 139 2.15 -1.81 -11.04
C PRO A 139 1.41 -2.78 -11.98
N PHE A 140 1.40 -4.07 -11.65
CA PHE A 140 0.98 -5.15 -12.56
C PHE A 140 -0.32 -5.82 -12.12
N ASP A 141 -1.41 -5.64 -12.87
CA ASP A 141 -2.74 -6.20 -12.54
C ASP A 141 -2.74 -7.71 -12.39
N GLY A 142 -1.96 -8.42 -13.21
CA GLY A 142 -1.87 -9.88 -13.15
C GLY A 142 -1.25 -10.41 -11.86
N SER A 143 -0.66 -9.55 -11.03
CA SER A 143 -0.18 -9.93 -9.71
C SER A 143 -1.27 -9.97 -8.64
N TRP A 144 -2.47 -9.46 -8.92
CA TRP A 144 -3.58 -9.32 -7.97
C TRP A 144 -3.23 -8.51 -6.71
N GLY A 145 -2.22 -7.64 -6.81
CA GLY A 145 -1.71 -6.86 -5.69
C GLY A 145 -0.53 -7.50 -4.95
N TYR A 146 -0.11 -8.72 -5.27
CA TYR A 146 1.01 -9.37 -4.58
C TYR A 146 2.40 -8.85 -4.98
N GLN A 147 2.52 -8.00 -6.00
CA GLN A 147 3.77 -7.33 -6.37
C GLN A 147 3.74 -5.84 -5.97
N VAL A 148 3.84 -5.61 -4.68
CA VAL A 148 3.66 -4.28 -4.07
C VAL A 148 4.83 -3.34 -4.38
N THR A 149 4.52 -2.10 -4.77
CA THR A 149 5.49 -0.99 -4.90
C THR A 149 5.22 0.14 -3.91
N GLY A 150 3.99 0.29 -3.42
CA GLY A 150 3.62 1.32 -2.45
C GLY A 150 3.04 0.72 -1.17
N PHE A 151 3.88 0.36 -0.21
CA PHE A 151 3.51 -0.38 1.00
C PHE A 151 2.61 0.40 1.98
N PHE A 152 2.62 1.73 1.90
CA PHE A 152 1.82 2.63 2.76
C PHE A 152 0.66 3.28 2.01
N SER A 153 0.49 2.97 0.72
CA SER A 153 -0.51 3.57 -0.15
C SER A 153 -1.56 2.55 -0.53
N ALA A 154 -2.82 2.83 -0.26
CA ALA A 154 -3.91 2.09 -0.88
C ALA A 154 -3.90 2.33 -2.39
N THR A 155 -4.12 1.29 -3.19
CA THR A 155 -4.09 1.43 -4.66
C THR A 155 -5.12 2.45 -5.13
N THR A 156 -4.69 3.36 -5.97
CA THR A 156 -5.51 4.42 -6.56
C THR A 156 -6.45 3.92 -7.66
N ARG A 157 -6.33 2.66 -8.07
CA ARG A 157 -7.19 2.02 -9.09
C ARG A 157 -8.67 2.11 -8.79
N TYR A 158 -9.02 2.07 -7.51
CA TYR A 158 -10.40 1.96 -7.04
C TYR A 158 -10.90 3.24 -6.35
N GLY A 159 -10.09 4.30 -6.34
CA GLY A 159 -10.44 5.59 -5.74
C GLY A 159 -9.45 6.06 -4.68
N GLU A 160 -9.87 7.01 -3.86
CA GLU A 160 -9.06 7.62 -2.82
C GLU A 160 -9.04 6.78 -1.53
N SER A 161 -8.04 7.00 -0.68
CA SER A 161 -7.96 6.32 0.63
C SER A 161 -9.16 6.61 1.53
N GLU A 162 -9.80 7.77 1.39
CA GLU A 162 -11.06 8.13 2.06
C GLU A 162 -12.23 7.27 1.60
N ASP A 163 -12.22 6.83 0.35
CA ASP A 163 -13.26 5.93 -0.20
C ASP A 163 -13.08 4.50 0.31
N LEU A 164 -11.82 4.06 0.50
CA LEU A 164 -11.54 2.82 1.21
C LEU A 164 -12.01 2.86 2.67
N LYS A 165 -11.73 3.97 3.37
CA LYS A 165 -12.26 4.18 4.74
C LYS A 165 -13.79 4.13 4.77
N TYR A 166 -14.46 4.68 3.76
CA TYR A 166 -15.91 4.58 3.61
C TYR A 166 -16.40 3.14 3.46
N LEU A 167 -15.75 2.33 2.62
CA LEU A 167 -16.05 0.91 2.48
C LEU A 167 -15.94 0.19 3.83
N ILE A 168 -14.83 0.38 4.54
CA ILE A 168 -14.59 -0.23 5.85
C ILE A 168 -15.66 0.21 6.86
N ASP A 169 -15.93 1.50 6.95
CA ASP A 169 -16.94 2.06 7.87
C ASP A 169 -18.35 1.50 7.58
N LYS A 170 -18.70 1.34 6.30
CA LYS A 170 -19.96 0.73 5.89
C LYS A 170 -20.04 -0.75 6.24
N CYS A 171 -18.96 -1.51 6.10
CA CYS A 171 -18.87 -2.90 6.57
C CYS A 171 -19.08 -2.98 8.08
N HIS A 172 -18.36 -2.19 8.86
CA HIS A 172 -18.48 -2.16 10.32
C HIS A 172 -19.89 -1.81 10.79
N LYS A 173 -20.55 -0.83 10.16
CA LYS A 173 -21.96 -0.48 10.43
C LYS A 173 -22.94 -1.62 10.13
N ASN A 174 -22.57 -2.56 9.28
CA ASN A 174 -23.37 -3.75 8.97
C ASN A 174 -22.90 -5.01 9.70
N HIS A 175 -22.04 -4.86 10.72
CA HIS A 175 -21.46 -5.96 11.51
C HIS A 175 -20.62 -6.94 10.69
N ILE A 176 -19.93 -6.43 9.68
CA ILE A 176 -18.98 -7.18 8.84
C ILE A 176 -17.57 -6.68 9.15
N GLY A 177 -16.68 -7.60 9.53
CA GLY A 177 -15.26 -7.31 9.74
C GLY A 177 -14.52 -7.23 8.41
N ILE A 178 -13.41 -6.47 8.39
CA ILE A 178 -12.48 -6.41 7.25
C ILE A 178 -11.15 -7.00 7.66
N ILE A 179 -10.63 -7.88 6.81
CA ILE A 179 -9.27 -8.42 6.85
C ILE A 179 -8.56 -7.87 5.62
N MET A 180 -7.37 -7.31 5.81
CA MET A 180 -6.53 -6.84 4.72
C MET A 180 -5.34 -7.75 4.56
N ASP A 181 -5.14 -8.29 3.37
CA ASP A 181 -3.98 -9.09 3.04
C ASP A 181 -2.74 -8.20 2.96
N TRP A 182 -1.69 -8.57 3.65
CA TRP A 182 -0.42 -7.85 3.73
C TRP A 182 0.73 -8.71 3.21
N VAL A 183 1.54 -8.14 2.33
CA VAL A 183 2.58 -8.86 1.56
C VAL A 183 3.98 -8.44 2.02
N PRO A 184 4.52 -8.97 3.12
CA PRO A 184 5.85 -8.61 3.61
C PRO A 184 6.99 -9.43 2.98
N ALA A 185 6.68 -10.31 2.01
CA ALA A 185 7.60 -11.35 1.58
C ALA A 185 8.60 -10.88 0.51
N HIS A 186 8.12 -10.12 -0.45
CA HIS A 186 8.89 -9.78 -1.65
C HIS A 186 8.34 -8.51 -2.31
N PHE A 187 9.07 -8.00 -3.31
CA PHE A 187 8.67 -6.85 -4.11
C PHE A 187 9.17 -6.99 -5.55
N PRO A 188 8.50 -6.33 -6.53
CA PRO A 188 8.87 -6.42 -7.95
C PRO A 188 10.14 -5.63 -8.25
N LYS A 189 10.73 -5.90 -9.42
CA LYS A 189 11.94 -5.23 -9.91
C LYS A 189 11.66 -3.96 -10.71
N ASP A 190 10.53 -3.33 -10.46
CA ASP A 190 10.17 -2.07 -11.11
C ASP A 190 11.13 -0.95 -10.67
N ALA A 191 11.69 -0.25 -11.63
CA ALA A 191 12.78 0.71 -11.40
C ALA A 191 12.39 1.86 -10.47
N HIS A 192 11.09 2.20 -10.38
CA HIS A 192 10.60 3.25 -9.48
C HIS A 192 10.35 2.77 -8.05
N GLY A 193 10.30 1.44 -7.82
CA GLY A 193 10.03 0.84 -6.51
C GLY A 193 11.28 0.63 -5.66
N LEU A 194 11.20 -0.37 -4.77
CA LEU A 194 12.27 -0.66 -3.78
C LEU A 194 13.50 -1.34 -4.37
N TYR A 195 13.37 -1.93 -5.57
CA TYR A 195 14.44 -2.63 -6.26
C TYR A 195 15.70 -1.79 -6.38
N GLU A 196 16.81 -2.25 -5.81
CA GLU A 196 18.11 -1.55 -5.82
C GLU A 196 17.93 -0.03 -5.58
N PHE A 197 17.30 0.32 -4.43
CA PHE A 197 16.73 1.63 -4.18
C PHE A 197 17.73 2.79 -4.34
N ASP A 198 18.95 2.58 -3.87
CA ASP A 198 20.08 3.53 -3.96
C ASP A 198 21.19 3.04 -4.91
N GLY A 199 20.86 2.11 -5.81
CA GLY A 199 21.83 1.44 -6.67
C GLY A 199 22.50 0.25 -5.99
N SER A 200 22.16 -0.06 -4.74
CA SER A 200 22.66 -1.21 -3.99
C SER A 200 21.50 -2.09 -3.46
N SER A 201 21.83 -3.20 -2.79
CA SER A 201 20.83 -4.04 -2.11
C SER A 201 20.36 -3.38 -0.81
N CYS A 202 19.55 -2.32 -0.93
CA CYS A 202 19.06 -1.56 0.22
C CYS A 202 18.02 -2.34 1.04
N TYR A 203 16.96 -2.82 0.39
CA TYR A 203 15.87 -3.58 1.03
C TYR A 203 16.06 -5.09 0.92
N GLU A 204 16.65 -5.55 -0.14
CA GLU A 204 16.87 -6.96 -0.47
C GLU A 204 18.17 -7.53 0.09
N TYR A 205 18.26 -8.87 0.06
CA TYR A 205 19.52 -9.55 0.36
C TYR A 205 20.60 -9.17 -0.65
N SER A 206 21.83 -8.93 -0.18
CA SER A 206 23.01 -8.73 -1.03
C SER A 206 23.48 -10.03 -1.69
N ASP A 207 23.23 -11.19 -1.06
CA ASP A 207 23.54 -12.52 -1.63
C ASP A 207 22.57 -12.85 -2.79
N PRO A 208 23.06 -12.97 -4.04
CA PRO A 208 22.22 -13.27 -5.20
C PRO A 208 21.42 -14.57 -5.09
N LYS A 209 21.88 -15.53 -4.27
CA LYS A 209 21.19 -16.80 -4.06
C LYS A 209 19.96 -16.68 -3.18
N LYS A 210 19.91 -15.65 -2.32
CA LYS A 210 18.81 -15.38 -1.41
C LYS A 210 17.90 -14.26 -1.90
N ARG A 211 18.42 -13.37 -2.74
CA ARG A 211 17.79 -12.13 -3.15
C ARG A 211 16.57 -12.32 -4.05
N GLU A 212 16.49 -13.39 -4.83
CA GLU A 212 15.52 -13.49 -5.92
C GLU A 212 14.59 -14.71 -5.80
N HIS A 213 13.30 -14.46 -5.94
CA HIS A 213 12.32 -15.48 -6.29
C HIS A 213 12.25 -15.62 -7.82
N LYS A 214 13.04 -16.52 -8.38
CA LYS A 214 13.17 -16.70 -9.84
C LYS A 214 11.85 -16.97 -10.55
N GLN A 215 10.92 -17.70 -9.92
CA GLN A 215 9.63 -18.04 -10.51
C GLN A 215 8.71 -16.83 -10.65
N TRP A 216 8.83 -15.85 -9.75
CA TRP A 216 7.97 -14.65 -9.73
C TRP A 216 8.69 -13.40 -10.25
N GLY A 217 10.01 -13.49 -10.48
CA GLY A 217 10.81 -12.35 -10.92
C GLY A 217 10.93 -11.24 -9.88
N THR A 218 10.72 -11.55 -8.59
CA THR A 218 10.71 -10.58 -7.49
C THR A 218 11.93 -10.70 -6.61
N HIS A 219 12.26 -9.64 -5.88
CA HIS A 219 13.30 -9.66 -4.84
C HIS A 219 12.72 -9.95 -3.46
N VAL A 220 13.52 -10.58 -2.62
CA VAL A 220 13.19 -10.97 -1.24
C VAL A 220 13.77 -9.94 -0.29
N PHE A 221 12.96 -9.48 0.67
CA PHE A 221 13.42 -8.59 1.74
C PHE A 221 14.50 -9.24 2.60
N ASP A 222 15.53 -8.46 2.94
CA ASP A 222 16.54 -8.87 3.92
C ASP A 222 16.03 -8.63 5.35
N TYR A 223 15.38 -9.63 5.91
CA TYR A 223 14.80 -9.55 7.26
C TYR A 223 15.86 -9.47 8.39
N ALA A 224 17.14 -9.62 8.09
CA ALA A 224 18.20 -9.41 9.07
C ALA A 224 18.49 -7.92 9.31
N LYS A 225 18.05 -7.03 8.42
CA LYS A 225 18.21 -5.58 8.54
C LYS A 225 17.12 -4.99 9.44
N PRO A 226 17.47 -4.34 10.57
CA PRO A 226 16.46 -3.69 11.46
C PRO A 226 15.60 -2.65 10.74
N GLU A 227 16.17 -1.93 9.78
CA GLU A 227 15.49 -0.92 8.97
C GLU A 227 14.38 -1.56 8.11
N VAL A 228 14.65 -2.72 7.52
CA VAL A 228 13.67 -3.48 6.72
C VAL A 228 12.56 -4.02 7.62
N GLN A 229 12.91 -4.54 8.81
CA GLN A 229 11.90 -4.97 9.79
C GLN A 229 11.02 -3.79 10.22
N SER A 230 11.63 -2.64 10.55
CA SER A 230 10.90 -1.42 10.91
C SER A 230 9.97 -0.95 9.79
N PHE A 231 10.44 -0.93 8.55
CA PHE A 231 9.65 -0.58 7.36
C PHE A 231 8.42 -1.48 7.23
N LEU A 232 8.63 -2.80 7.25
CA LEU A 232 7.55 -3.77 7.08
C LEU A 232 6.54 -3.70 8.23
N ILE A 233 7.00 -3.68 9.50
CA ILE A 233 6.10 -3.57 10.65
C ILE A 233 5.29 -2.29 10.59
N SER A 234 5.92 -1.15 10.26
CA SER A 234 5.23 0.13 10.14
C SER A 234 4.16 0.12 9.04
N SER A 235 4.40 -0.61 7.95
CA SER A 235 3.42 -0.72 6.86
C SER A 235 2.17 -1.53 7.24
N ALA A 236 2.26 -2.38 8.27
CA ALA A 236 1.15 -3.18 8.77
C ALA A 236 0.33 -2.49 9.88
N MET A 237 0.84 -1.36 10.42
CA MET A 237 0.23 -0.62 11.55
C MET A 237 -0.57 0.58 11.05
#